data_b4bf8abfafa5c669be5a7e7c89f0138a
#
_entry.id   b4bf8abfafa5c669be5a7e7c89f0138a
#
_cell.length_a   1.000
_cell.length_b   1.000
_cell.length_c   1.000
_cell.angle_alpha   90.00
_cell.angle_beta   90.00
_cell.angle_gamma   90.00
#
_symmetry.space_group_name_H-M   'P 1'
#
loop_
_entity.id
_entity.type
_entity.pdbx_description
1 polymer ?
#
loop_
_entity_poly.entity_id
_entity_poly.type
_entity_poly.pdbx_seq_one_letter_code
_entity_poly.pdbx_strand_id
1 'polypeptide(L)'
;MSFYVFLVLFVFSVFWSFYRHLTKYCTFFLRMCRKVITFAQKFENCAMNDIPSFNSYIVKTIKENWLLDALTDYKGPTLQYHDVARKIEKLHIMMEAAGIQKGDRIAVCGRNSAHWAVAYLATLTYGAVIVPILHEFNGEQIHNIVNHSESRLLFVGDYVANIIDEKEMPHLEGIFNLPDFSLHTCRNERLEDAREHLNLLFGEKYPMAFRAEHINWHIDDPEELCMLNYTSGTTGFSKGVMIPYRALCGNVDFCMMRLGMYLLKFSRMLSILPMAHMYGQAIEFLFPFCSGYHLYFLTRLPSPSLIAEAFKEVKPHLVVAVPLIIEKIIRKRVFPKIQNNAVKLLMQMPVVSKKVKERICQEVYQAFGGEAYEVIVGGAPLNQEIEKFMMDIDFPITVGYGTTECAPLIAYSDYKDFVSGSCGQTVDHMEVKILSNNPSTNSISTKAPT
;
A
#
# COMPACT_ATOMS: atom_id res chain seq x y z
N MET A 1 21.02 25.07 25.79
CA MET A 1 19.74 24.65 26.47
C MET A 1 18.66 24.78 25.43
N SER A 2 18.25 23.64 24.91
CA SER A 2 17.66 23.47 23.56
C SER A 2 16.20 23.91 23.49
N PHE A 3 15.78 24.33 22.32
CA PHE A 3 14.40 24.63 21.89
C PHE A 3 13.37 23.63 22.42
N TYR A 4 13.74 22.37 22.62
CA TYR A 4 12.93 21.29 23.20
C TYR A 4 12.50 21.55 24.66
N VAL A 5 13.35 22.07 25.50
CA VAL A 5 13.01 22.39 26.90
C VAL A 5 12.01 23.54 26.97
N PHE A 6 12.11 24.49 26.02
CA PHE A 6 11.16 25.60 25.91
C PHE A 6 9.76 25.13 25.45
N LEU A 7 9.73 24.22 24.49
CA LEU A 7 8.47 23.65 23.95
C LEU A 7 7.74 22.81 25.03
N VAL A 8 8.48 22.01 25.78
CA VAL A 8 7.93 21.20 26.89
C VAL A 8 7.39 22.10 28.02
N LEU A 9 8.12 23.15 28.39
CA LEU A 9 7.68 24.10 29.43
C LEU A 9 6.50 24.96 28.98
N PHE A 10 6.44 25.33 27.70
CA PHE A 10 5.28 26.06 27.14
C PHE A 10 4.03 25.19 27.11
N VAL A 11 4.14 23.95 26.68
CA VAL A 11 3.02 22.97 26.72
C VAL A 11 2.54 22.76 28.15
N PHE A 12 3.44 22.64 29.14
CA PHE A 12 3.08 22.51 30.55
C PHE A 12 2.38 23.77 31.11
N SER A 13 2.80 24.97 30.75
CA SER A 13 2.20 26.21 31.27
C SER A 13 0.77 26.46 30.74
N VAL A 14 0.51 26.13 29.50
CA VAL A 14 -0.82 26.21 28.88
C VAL A 14 -1.77 25.18 29.50
N PHE A 15 -1.24 24.01 29.86
CA PHE A 15 -2.03 22.93 30.47
C PHE A 15 -2.37 23.14 31.93
N TRP A 16 -1.51 23.79 32.73
CA TRP A 16 -1.81 24.08 34.13
C TRP A 16 -3.03 25.00 34.31
N SER A 17 -3.26 25.88 33.35
CA SER A 17 -4.43 26.76 33.33
C SER A 17 -5.75 26.02 32.99
N PHE A 18 -5.67 24.93 32.20
CA PHE A 18 -6.83 24.13 31.78
C PHE A 18 -7.17 22.98 32.76
N TYR A 19 -6.25 22.63 33.66
CA TYR A 19 -6.33 21.43 34.52
C TYR A 19 -7.48 21.44 35.52
N ARG A 20 -8.09 22.57 35.83
CA ARG A 20 -9.19 22.67 36.81
C ARG A 20 -10.53 22.07 36.36
N HIS A 21 -10.72 21.70 35.08
CA HIS A 21 -12.04 21.26 34.59
C HIS A 21 -12.13 19.93 33.86
N LEU A 22 -11.04 19.14 33.64
CA LEU A 22 -11.10 18.00 32.71
C LEU A 22 -10.32 16.74 33.13
N THR A 23 -10.74 16.10 34.26
CA THR A 23 -10.14 14.82 34.71
C THR A 23 -10.40 13.62 33.79
N LYS A 24 -11.32 13.69 32.83
CA LYS A 24 -11.61 12.59 31.90
C LYS A 24 -10.73 12.52 30.64
N TYR A 25 -10.02 13.58 30.31
CA TYR A 25 -9.14 13.63 29.11
C TYR A 25 -7.65 13.39 29.42
N CYS A 26 -7.28 13.30 30.68
CA CYS A 26 -5.89 13.17 31.12
C CYS A 26 -5.22 11.85 30.70
N THR A 27 -5.95 10.75 30.73
CA THR A 27 -5.43 9.43 30.33
C THR A 27 -5.16 9.30 28.83
N PHE A 28 -6.00 9.92 28.01
CA PHE A 28 -5.80 9.96 26.56
C PHE A 28 -4.58 10.82 26.19
N PHE A 29 -4.45 11.97 26.84
CA PHE A 29 -3.36 12.90 26.59
C PHE A 29 -2.00 12.37 27.07
N LEU A 30 -1.94 11.74 28.23
CA LEU A 30 -0.73 11.08 28.74
C LEU A 30 -0.28 9.91 27.83
N ARG A 31 -1.22 9.18 27.26
CA ARG A 31 -0.91 8.18 26.23
C ARG A 31 -0.36 8.81 24.94
N MET A 32 -0.87 9.97 24.54
CA MET A 32 -0.41 10.69 23.37
C MET A 32 0.97 11.30 23.59
N CYS A 33 1.20 11.94 24.75
CA CYS A 33 2.52 12.47 25.13
C CYS A 33 3.56 11.36 25.27
N ARG A 34 3.21 10.20 25.84
CA ARG A 34 4.11 9.04 25.89
C ARG A 34 4.47 8.54 24.50
N LYS A 35 3.52 8.50 23.57
CA LYS A 35 3.79 8.14 22.15
C LYS A 35 4.69 9.17 21.47
N VAL A 36 4.49 10.45 21.68
CA VAL A 36 5.33 11.52 21.10
C VAL A 36 6.76 11.48 21.68
N ILE A 37 6.90 11.23 22.97
CA ILE A 37 8.23 11.09 23.63
C ILE A 37 8.92 9.81 23.15
N THR A 38 8.21 8.68 23.07
CA THR A 38 8.76 7.43 22.55
C THR A 38 9.13 7.55 21.07
N PHE A 39 8.37 8.33 20.31
CA PHE A 39 8.64 8.64 18.91
C PHE A 39 9.88 9.55 18.76
N ALA A 40 9.97 10.60 19.56
CA ALA A 40 11.14 11.51 19.58
C ALA A 40 12.42 10.79 20.03
N GLN A 41 12.35 9.90 21.02
CA GLN A 41 13.48 9.07 21.46
C GLN A 41 13.91 8.04 20.40
N LYS A 42 12.95 7.55 19.58
CA LYS A 42 13.29 6.72 18.42
C LYS A 42 14.01 7.49 17.32
N PHE A 43 13.72 8.78 17.17
CA PHE A 43 14.40 9.67 16.22
C PHE A 43 15.84 9.96 16.59
N GLU A 44 16.14 10.14 17.89
CA GLU A 44 17.50 10.39 18.38
C GLU A 44 18.41 9.13 18.29
N ASN A 45 17.81 7.93 18.29
CA ASN A 45 18.55 6.67 18.21
C ASN A 45 18.65 6.08 16.79
N CYS A 46 18.00 6.67 15.78
CA CYS A 46 18.22 6.34 14.39
C CYS A 46 19.44 7.10 13.87
N ALA A 47 20.62 6.65 14.26
CA ALA A 47 21.81 6.94 13.48
C ALA A 47 21.60 6.40 12.06
N MET A 48 21.93 7.20 11.04
CA MET A 48 21.70 6.96 9.60
C MET A 48 22.33 5.68 9.01
N ASN A 49 22.73 4.70 9.81
CA ASN A 49 23.46 3.52 9.37
C ASN A 49 22.72 2.19 9.44
N ASP A 50 21.52 2.12 10.04
CA ASP A 50 20.79 0.86 10.13
C ASP A 50 19.40 1.01 9.46
N ILE A 51 19.33 0.80 8.14
CA ILE A 51 18.06 0.57 7.46
C ILE A 51 17.51 -0.75 7.99
N PRO A 52 16.34 -0.76 8.66
CA PRO A 52 15.82 -2.00 9.22
C PRO A 52 15.43 -2.96 8.08
N SER A 53 15.54 -4.26 8.33
CA SER A 53 15.04 -5.28 7.40
C SER A 53 13.55 -5.06 7.13
N PHE A 54 13.15 -5.04 5.86
CA PHE A 54 11.76 -4.88 5.46
C PHE A 54 10.89 -6.03 5.99
N ASN A 55 11.39 -7.26 5.92
CA ASN A 55 10.69 -8.42 6.45
C ASN A 55 10.49 -8.34 7.97
N SER A 56 11.36 -7.61 8.68
CA SER A 56 11.17 -7.38 10.12
C SER A 56 9.91 -6.57 10.42
N TYR A 57 9.49 -5.64 9.55
CA TYR A 57 8.20 -4.94 9.71
C TYR A 57 7.03 -5.89 9.54
N ILE A 58 7.07 -6.77 8.53
CA ILE A 58 6.04 -7.79 8.29
C ILE A 58 5.91 -8.70 9.53
N VAL A 59 7.03 -9.26 9.99
CA VAL A 59 7.07 -10.16 11.15
C VAL A 59 6.57 -9.48 12.41
N LYS A 60 7.06 -8.26 12.67
CA LYS A 60 6.66 -7.48 13.85
C LYS A 60 5.17 -7.20 13.83
N THR A 61 4.64 -6.73 12.71
CA THR A 61 3.23 -6.40 12.58
C THR A 61 2.34 -7.61 12.78
N ILE A 62 2.68 -8.75 12.20
CA ILE A 62 1.96 -10.01 12.39
C ILE A 62 1.97 -10.42 13.88
N LYS A 63 3.14 -10.41 14.52
CA LYS A 63 3.27 -10.79 15.95
C LYS A 63 2.48 -9.87 16.88
N GLU A 64 2.51 -8.55 16.63
CA GLU A 64 1.83 -7.56 17.48
C GLU A 64 0.31 -7.53 17.29
N ASN A 65 -0.20 -7.98 16.14
CA ASN A 65 -1.61 -7.88 15.78
C ASN A 65 -2.26 -9.27 15.57
N TRP A 66 -1.72 -10.32 16.15
CA TRP A 66 -1.99 -11.72 15.90
C TRP A 66 -3.46 -12.10 15.74
N LEU A 67 -4.35 -11.56 16.61
CA LEU A 67 -5.78 -11.85 16.65
C LEU A 67 -6.65 -10.78 15.94
N LEU A 68 -6.03 -9.82 15.26
CA LEU A 68 -6.75 -8.77 14.58
C LEU A 68 -7.03 -9.13 13.12
N ASP A 69 -8.11 -8.59 12.57
CA ASP A 69 -8.41 -8.70 11.15
C ASP A 69 -7.34 -7.98 10.33
N ALA A 70 -6.82 -8.66 9.32
CA ALA A 70 -5.73 -8.19 8.47
C ALA A 70 -6.18 -7.93 7.03
N LEU A 71 -6.70 -8.96 6.37
CA LEU A 71 -6.99 -8.97 4.94
C LEU A 71 -8.41 -9.48 4.71
N THR A 72 -9.24 -8.71 4.02
CA THR A 72 -10.61 -9.08 3.66
C THR A 72 -10.83 -8.92 2.16
N ASP A 73 -11.30 -9.95 1.51
CA ASP A 73 -11.87 -9.81 0.18
C ASP A 73 -13.26 -9.15 0.33
N TYR A 74 -13.45 -7.98 -0.29
CA TYR A 74 -14.70 -7.23 -0.14
C TYR A 74 -15.93 -8.08 -0.47
N LYS A 75 -16.84 -8.23 0.50
CA LYS A 75 -17.99 -9.18 0.50
C LYS A 75 -17.55 -10.65 0.49
N GLY A 76 -16.37 -10.96 0.92
CA GLY A 76 -15.82 -12.30 1.03
C GLY A 76 -15.20 -12.58 2.41
N PRO A 77 -14.34 -13.61 2.49
CA PRO A 77 -13.72 -14.01 3.75
C PRO A 77 -12.71 -12.96 4.27
N THR A 78 -12.54 -12.98 5.58
CA THR A 78 -11.51 -12.22 6.31
C THR A 78 -10.44 -13.16 6.83
N LEU A 79 -9.18 -12.79 6.67
CA LEU A 79 -8.02 -13.40 7.31
C LEU A 79 -7.53 -12.51 8.43
N GLN A 80 -7.35 -13.08 9.61
CA GLN A 80 -6.64 -12.44 10.70
C GLN A 80 -5.12 -12.51 10.48
N TYR A 81 -4.32 -11.69 11.16
CA TYR A 81 -2.87 -11.72 11.01
C TYR A 81 -2.27 -13.10 11.24
N HIS A 82 -2.80 -13.90 12.18
CA HIS A 82 -2.37 -15.28 12.40
C HIS A 82 -2.74 -16.22 11.24
N ASP A 83 -3.84 -15.98 10.53
CA ASP A 83 -4.21 -16.76 9.36
C ASP A 83 -3.29 -16.45 8.20
N VAL A 84 -2.92 -15.17 8.02
CA VAL A 84 -1.90 -14.74 7.04
C VAL A 84 -0.59 -15.46 7.34
N ALA A 85 -0.12 -15.44 8.59
CA ALA A 85 1.11 -16.12 8.99
C ALA A 85 1.08 -17.61 8.72
N ARG A 86 -0.02 -18.28 9.04
CA ARG A 86 -0.21 -19.72 8.77
C ARG A 86 -0.18 -20.05 7.28
N LYS A 87 -0.80 -19.21 6.46
CA LYS A 87 -0.79 -19.39 5.00
C LYS A 87 0.61 -19.15 4.42
N ILE A 88 1.31 -18.13 4.88
CA ILE A 88 2.71 -17.86 4.49
C ILE A 88 3.57 -19.07 4.82
N GLU A 89 3.47 -19.59 6.03
CA GLU A 89 4.28 -20.75 6.46
C GLU A 89 3.99 -22.01 5.63
N LYS A 90 2.73 -22.25 5.27
CA LYS A 90 2.36 -23.34 4.36
C LYS A 90 2.94 -23.15 2.96
N LEU A 91 2.99 -21.92 2.45
CA LEU A 91 3.66 -21.62 1.17
C LEU A 91 5.17 -21.83 1.28
N HIS A 92 5.79 -21.47 2.40
CA HIS A 92 7.21 -21.72 2.63
C HIS A 92 7.53 -23.22 2.59
N ILE A 93 6.70 -24.07 3.23
CA ILE A 93 6.87 -25.54 3.17
C ILE A 93 6.83 -26.04 1.71
N MET A 94 5.92 -25.53 0.91
CA MET A 94 5.83 -25.89 -0.52
C MET A 94 7.02 -25.36 -1.33
N MET A 95 7.48 -24.13 -1.08
CA MET A 95 8.66 -23.57 -1.73
C MET A 95 9.93 -24.36 -1.38
N GLU A 96 10.08 -24.75 -0.11
CA GLU A 96 11.18 -25.56 0.36
C GLU A 96 11.18 -26.94 -0.31
N ALA A 97 10.03 -27.61 -0.39
CA ALA A 97 9.87 -28.88 -1.09
C ALA A 97 10.19 -28.78 -2.58
N ALA A 98 9.78 -27.68 -3.23
CA ALA A 98 10.13 -27.38 -4.62
C ALA A 98 11.62 -27.08 -4.83
N GLY A 99 12.40 -26.95 -3.75
CA GLY A 99 13.82 -26.58 -3.85
C GLY A 99 14.04 -25.13 -4.26
N ILE A 100 13.09 -24.24 -3.99
CA ILE A 100 13.24 -22.80 -4.19
C ILE A 100 14.38 -22.30 -3.29
N GLN A 101 15.24 -21.49 -3.85
CA GLN A 101 16.36 -20.88 -3.14
C GLN A 101 16.13 -19.37 -2.97
N LYS A 102 16.84 -18.76 -2.03
CA LYS A 102 16.94 -17.31 -1.92
C LYS A 102 17.34 -16.68 -3.27
N GLY A 103 16.64 -15.63 -3.68
CA GLY A 103 16.88 -14.96 -4.96
C GLY A 103 16.19 -15.60 -6.17
N ASP A 104 15.59 -16.80 -6.04
CA ASP A 104 14.74 -17.35 -7.09
C ASP A 104 13.50 -16.48 -7.31
N ARG A 105 13.03 -16.41 -8.56
CA ARG A 105 11.89 -15.55 -8.93
C ARG A 105 10.59 -16.34 -8.86
N ILE A 106 9.59 -15.71 -8.26
CA ILE A 106 8.23 -16.23 -8.14
C ILE A 106 7.27 -15.19 -8.66
N ALA A 107 6.50 -15.53 -9.68
CA ALA A 107 5.54 -14.62 -10.29
C ALA A 107 4.16 -14.71 -9.63
N VAL A 108 3.45 -13.58 -9.60
CA VAL A 108 2.05 -13.50 -9.19
C VAL A 108 1.26 -12.63 -10.17
N CYS A 109 0.18 -13.19 -10.73
CA CYS A 109 -0.68 -12.53 -11.72
C CYS A 109 -2.16 -12.79 -11.39
N GLY A 110 -2.86 -11.76 -10.93
CA GLY A 110 -4.26 -11.86 -10.55
C GLY A 110 -4.82 -10.53 -10.08
N ARG A 111 -6.13 -10.49 -9.87
CA ARG A 111 -6.79 -9.34 -9.26
C ARG A 111 -6.41 -9.23 -7.79
N ASN A 112 -6.58 -8.03 -7.24
CA ASN A 112 -6.38 -7.79 -5.82
C ASN A 112 -7.20 -8.79 -4.99
N SER A 113 -6.56 -9.48 -4.07
CA SER A 113 -7.20 -10.40 -3.14
C SER A 113 -6.31 -10.66 -1.92
N ALA A 114 -6.89 -11.15 -0.85
CA ALA A 114 -6.16 -11.58 0.35
C ALA A 114 -5.12 -12.66 0.01
N HIS A 115 -5.44 -13.59 -0.88
CA HIS A 115 -4.50 -14.64 -1.28
C HIS A 115 -3.37 -14.12 -2.19
N TRP A 116 -3.63 -13.10 -3.05
CA TRP A 116 -2.58 -12.42 -3.78
C TRP A 116 -1.57 -11.77 -2.79
N ALA A 117 -2.08 -11.08 -1.77
CA ALA A 117 -1.26 -10.48 -0.72
C ALA A 117 -0.44 -11.53 0.04
N VAL A 118 -1.06 -12.68 0.38
CA VAL A 118 -0.36 -13.79 1.05
C VAL A 118 0.76 -14.36 0.18
N ALA A 119 0.51 -14.62 -1.13
CA ALA A 119 1.53 -15.12 -2.05
C ALA A 119 2.72 -14.14 -2.17
N TYR A 120 2.42 -12.85 -2.26
CA TYR A 120 3.43 -11.79 -2.29
C TYR A 120 4.28 -11.76 -1.01
N LEU A 121 3.63 -11.71 0.16
CA LEU A 121 4.32 -11.68 1.46
C LEU A 121 5.13 -12.97 1.70
N ALA A 122 4.59 -14.13 1.31
CA ALA A 122 5.30 -15.40 1.42
C ALA A 122 6.58 -15.39 0.58
N THR A 123 6.54 -14.86 -0.63
CA THR A 123 7.71 -14.76 -1.50
C THR A 123 8.80 -13.88 -0.87
N LEU A 124 8.45 -12.69 -0.38
CA LEU A 124 9.42 -11.80 0.27
C LEU A 124 10.01 -12.42 1.54
N THR A 125 9.15 -12.95 2.41
CA THR A 125 9.58 -13.51 3.70
C THR A 125 10.29 -14.85 3.59
N TYR A 126 10.26 -15.48 2.41
CA TYR A 126 11.11 -16.63 2.06
C TYR A 126 12.51 -16.19 1.61
N GLY A 127 12.67 -14.96 1.16
CA GLY A 127 13.89 -14.43 0.54
C GLY A 127 13.95 -14.66 -0.97
N ALA A 128 12.83 -15.00 -1.58
CA ALA A 128 12.69 -15.08 -3.03
C ALA A 128 12.32 -13.72 -3.63
N VAL A 129 12.56 -13.53 -4.92
CA VAL A 129 12.26 -12.30 -5.65
C VAL A 129 10.85 -12.36 -6.22
N ILE A 130 9.98 -11.47 -5.80
CA ILE A 130 8.61 -11.39 -6.33
C ILE A 130 8.57 -10.73 -7.69
N VAL A 131 7.76 -11.29 -8.60
CA VAL A 131 7.48 -10.75 -9.94
C VAL A 131 5.98 -10.48 -10.06
N PRO A 132 5.50 -9.31 -9.62
CA PRO A 132 4.10 -8.95 -9.75
C PRO A 132 3.77 -8.59 -11.19
N ILE A 133 2.77 -9.27 -11.77
CA ILE A 133 2.34 -9.10 -13.16
C ILE A 133 0.92 -8.52 -13.18
N LEU A 134 0.71 -7.49 -13.97
CA LEU A 134 -0.61 -6.89 -14.15
C LEU A 134 -1.57 -7.89 -14.80
N HIS A 135 -2.72 -8.09 -14.18
CA HIS A 135 -3.74 -9.04 -14.66
C HIS A 135 -4.45 -8.58 -15.95
N GLU A 136 -4.27 -7.31 -16.34
CA GLU A 136 -4.76 -6.77 -17.61
C GLU A 136 -3.88 -7.15 -18.82
N PHE A 137 -2.70 -7.70 -18.59
CA PHE A 137 -1.84 -8.18 -19.67
C PHE A 137 -2.47 -9.41 -20.35
N ASN A 138 -2.23 -9.54 -21.64
CA ASN A 138 -2.65 -10.74 -22.39
C ASN A 138 -1.70 -11.92 -22.09
N GLY A 139 -2.09 -13.14 -22.54
CA GLY A 139 -1.32 -14.35 -22.29
C GLY A 139 0.12 -14.26 -22.78
N GLU A 140 0.36 -13.74 -23.99
CA GLU A 140 1.69 -13.58 -24.57
C GLU A 140 2.58 -12.67 -23.72
N GLN A 141 2.04 -11.54 -23.24
CA GLN A 141 2.78 -10.63 -22.36
C GLN A 141 3.14 -11.30 -21.03
N ILE A 142 2.22 -12.10 -20.47
CA ILE A 142 2.46 -12.84 -19.23
C ILE A 142 3.54 -13.89 -19.46
N HIS A 143 3.47 -14.69 -20.53
CA HIS A 143 4.48 -15.69 -20.88
C HIS A 143 5.86 -15.04 -21.05
N ASN A 144 5.94 -13.92 -21.76
CA ASN A 144 7.20 -13.19 -21.97
C ASN A 144 7.81 -12.70 -20.65
N ILE A 145 6.99 -12.19 -19.71
CA ILE A 145 7.48 -11.74 -18.40
C ILE A 145 7.96 -12.91 -17.56
N VAL A 146 7.19 -13.99 -17.49
CA VAL A 146 7.55 -15.21 -16.74
C VAL A 146 8.86 -15.80 -17.25
N ASN A 147 9.01 -15.90 -18.57
CA ASN A 147 10.23 -16.42 -19.19
C ASN A 147 11.42 -15.47 -19.01
N HIS A 148 11.24 -14.18 -19.23
CA HIS A 148 12.31 -13.18 -19.08
C HIS A 148 12.78 -13.05 -17.63
N SER A 149 11.86 -13.15 -16.66
CA SER A 149 12.22 -13.16 -15.24
C SER A 149 12.80 -14.50 -14.78
N GLU A 150 12.73 -15.55 -15.60
CA GLU A 150 13.05 -16.93 -15.24
C GLU A 150 12.31 -17.36 -13.96
N SER A 151 11.01 -17.03 -13.85
CA SER A 151 10.21 -17.39 -12.70
C SER A 151 10.05 -18.91 -12.61
N ARG A 152 10.29 -19.48 -11.42
CA ARG A 152 10.17 -20.92 -11.16
C ARG A 152 8.75 -21.34 -10.77
N LEU A 153 8.03 -20.46 -10.05
CA LEU A 153 6.63 -20.65 -9.68
C LEU A 153 5.79 -19.47 -10.15
N LEU A 154 4.52 -19.72 -10.42
CA LEU A 154 3.55 -18.72 -10.82
C LEU A 154 2.25 -18.90 -10.04
N PHE A 155 1.76 -17.85 -9.39
CA PHE A 155 0.45 -17.79 -8.78
C PHE A 155 -0.52 -17.05 -9.70
N VAL A 156 -1.65 -17.65 -10.06
CA VAL A 156 -2.61 -17.10 -11.02
C VAL A 156 -4.01 -16.97 -10.44
N GLY A 157 -4.69 -15.87 -10.76
CA GLY A 157 -6.13 -15.72 -10.54
C GLY A 157 -6.94 -16.45 -11.63
N ASP A 158 -8.21 -16.78 -11.34
CA ASP A 158 -9.08 -17.56 -12.22
C ASP A 158 -9.13 -17.06 -13.68
N TYR A 159 -9.23 -15.74 -13.86
CA TYR A 159 -9.24 -15.15 -15.20
C TYR A 159 -7.92 -15.40 -15.94
N VAL A 160 -6.79 -15.24 -15.24
CA VAL A 160 -5.45 -15.40 -15.81
C VAL A 160 -5.20 -16.86 -16.19
N ALA A 161 -5.61 -17.80 -15.35
CA ALA A 161 -5.50 -19.24 -15.61
C ALA A 161 -6.13 -19.67 -16.95
N ASN A 162 -7.17 -18.95 -17.40
CA ASN A 162 -7.86 -19.25 -18.66
C ASN A 162 -7.19 -18.66 -19.91
N ILE A 163 -6.23 -17.76 -19.77
CA ILE A 163 -5.60 -17.06 -20.90
C ILE A 163 -4.12 -17.39 -21.08
N ILE A 164 -3.52 -18.13 -20.15
CA ILE A 164 -2.13 -18.60 -20.26
C ILE A 164 -2.06 -19.98 -20.85
N ASP A 165 -0.94 -20.28 -21.53
CA ASP A 165 -0.57 -21.62 -21.97
C ASP A 165 0.74 -21.99 -21.24
N GLU A 166 0.69 -23.02 -20.38
CA GLU A 166 1.85 -23.47 -19.62
C GLU A 166 2.99 -24.01 -20.50
N LYS A 167 2.70 -24.40 -21.74
CA LYS A 167 3.73 -24.87 -22.70
C LYS A 167 4.65 -23.77 -23.16
N GLU A 168 4.14 -22.54 -23.20
CA GLU A 168 4.89 -21.34 -23.52
C GLU A 168 5.81 -20.86 -22.38
N MET A 169 5.74 -21.51 -21.20
CA MET A 169 6.55 -21.21 -20.00
C MET A 169 7.29 -22.47 -19.52
N PRO A 170 8.29 -22.98 -20.30
CA PRO A 170 8.91 -24.29 -20.06
C PRO A 170 9.72 -24.37 -18.75
N HIS A 171 10.17 -23.25 -18.20
CA HIS A 171 10.97 -23.19 -16.97
C HIS A 171 10.15 -23.22 -15.69
N LEU A 172 8.82 -23.03 -15.77
CA LEU A 172 7.95 -23.11 -14.60
C LEU A 172 7.89 -24.54 -14.05
N GLU A 173 8.10 -24.66 -12.76
CA GLU A 173 7.99 -25.92 -12.02
C GLU A 173 6.57 -26.13 -11.47
N GLY A 174 5.83 -25.05 -11.19
CA GLY A 174 4.46 -25.13 -10.73
C GLY A 174 3.67 -23.85 -10.94
N ILE A 175 2.37 -24.01 -11.23
CA ILE A 175 1.38 -22.95 -11.31
C ILE A 175 0.34 -23.20 -10.23
N PHE A 176 0.12 -22.20 -9.37
CA PHE A 176 -0.86 -22.24 -8.28
C PHE A 176 -2.06 -21.36 -8.59
N ASN A 177 -3.24 -21.85 -8.26
CA ASN A 177 -4.46 -21.05 -8.26
C ASN A 177 -4.52 -20.18 -6.99
N LEU A 178 -4.64 -18.87 -7.13
CA LEU A 178 -4.70 -17.92 -6.00
C LEU A 178 -5.87 -18.17 -5.03
N PRO A 179 -7.08 -18.57 -5.48
CA PRO A 179 -8.20 -18.71 -4.56
C PRO A 179 -8.00 -19.71 -3.41
N ASP A 180 -7.23 -20.78 -3.63
CA ASP A 180 -7.06 -21.87 -2.65
C ASP A 180 -5.64 -22.43 -2.56
N PHE A 181 -4.71 -21.89 -3.34
CA PHE A 181 -3.35 -22.40 -3.52
C PHE A 181 -3.30 -23.86 -3.98
N SER A 182 -4.32 -24.34 -4.71
CA SER A 182 -4.25 -25.61 -5.42
C SER A 182 -3.27 -25.53 -6.59
N LEU A 183 -2.68 -26.64 -6.96
CA LEU A 183 -1.85 -26.73 -8.16
C LEU A 183 -2.75 -26.75 -9.41
N HIS A 184 -2.51 -25.82 -10.34
CA HIS A 184 -3.10 -25.80 -11.67
C HIS A 184 -2.29 -26.72 -12.60
N THR A 185 -0.96 -26.58 -12.56
CA THR A 185 0.00 -27.41 -13.28
C THR A 185 1.22 -27.62 -12.38
N CYS A 186 1.77 -28.84 -12.38
CA CYS A 186 2.97 -29.15 -11.65
C CYS A 186 3.92 -30.01 -12.51
N ARG A 187 5.22 -29.64 -12.51
CA ARG A 187 6.31 -30.38 -13.16
C ARG A 187 7.38 -30.81 -12.17
N ASN A 188 7.14 -30.61 -10.86
CA ASN A 188 8.04 -30.92 -9.78
C ASN A 188 7.34 -31.89 -8.81
N GLU A 189 7.71 -33.16 -8.86
CA GLU A 189 7.10 -34.24 -8.06
C GLU A 189 7.15 -33.96 -6.55
N ARG A 190 8.21 -33.32 -6.06
CA ARG A 190 8.32 -32.97 -4.63
C ARG A 190 7.32 -31.90 -4.23
N LEU A 191 7.07 -30.95 -5.13
CA LEU A 191 6.07 -29.89 -4.91
C LEU A 191 4.66 -30.49 -4.91
N GLU A 192 4.38 -31.42 -5.82
CA GLU A 192 3.10 -32.12 -5.90
C GLU A 192 2.82 -32.92 -4.61
N ASP A 193 3.78 -33.73 -4.18
CA ASP A 193 3.73 -34.48 -2.92
C ASP A 193 3.54 -33.57 -1.71
N ALA A 194 4.32 -32.51 -1.61
CA ALA A 194 4.20 -31.53 -0.51
C ALA A 194 2.83 -30.84 -0.51
N ARG A 195 2.23 -30.57 -1.67
CA ARG A 195 0.90 -29.98 -1.74
C ARG A 195 -0.18 -30.96 -1.29
N GLU A 196 -0.07 -32.23 -1.66
CA GLU A 196 -1.00 -33.29 -1.24
C GLU A 196 -0.93 -33.50 0.28
N HIS A 197 0.29 -33.55 0.84
CA HIS A 197 0.54 -33.80 2.25
C HIS A 197 0.72 -32.52 3.11
N LEU A 198 0.36 -31.33 2.58
CA LEU A 198 0.66 -30.03 3.20
C LEU A 198 0.21 -29.91 4.67
N ASN A 199 -0.99 -30.43 4.98
CA ASN A 199 -1.50 -30.35 6.35
C ASN A 199 -0.73 -31.30 7.30
N LEU A 200 -0.27 -32.44 6.82
CA LEU A 200 0.57 -33.36 7.57
C LEU A 200 1.94 -32.72 7.84
N LEU A 201 2.63 -32.25 6.81
CA LEU A 201 3.92 -31.56 6.91
C LEU A 201 3.86 -30.36 7.85
N PHE A 202 2.81 -29.56 7.76
CA PHE A 202 2.58 -28.44 8.67
C PHE A 202 2.36 -28.91 10.12
N GLY A 203 1.59 -29.98 10.33
CA GLY A 203 1.34 -30.58 11.63
C GLY A 203 2.60 -31.18 12.26
N GLU A 204 3.46 -31.84 11.47
CA GLU A 204 4.76 -32.37 11.90
C GLU A 204 5.71 -31.24 12.32
N LYS A 205 5.76 -30.15 11.55
CA LYS A 205 6.56 -28.97 11.87
C LYS A 205 6.06 -28.24 13.12
N TYR A 206 4.74 -28.25 13.37
CA TYR A 206 4.07 -27.55 14.48
C TYR A 206 3.08 -28.47 15.23
N PRO A 207 3.55 -29.47 15.97
CA PRO A 207 2.70 -30.53 16.51
C PRO A 207 1.71 -30.07 17.57
N MET A 208 1.98 -28.97 18.29
CA MET A 208 1.05 -28.43 19.29
C MET A 208 0.15 -27.34 18.71
N ALA A 209 0.71 -26.30 18.16
CA ALA A 209 0.04 -25.21 17.46
C ALA A 209 1.06 -24.27 16.86
N PHE A 210 0.74 -23.68 15.71
CA PHE A 210 1.54 -22.59 15.15
C PHE A 210 1.20 -21.28 15.87
N ARG A 211 2.22 -20.60 16.40
CA ARG A 211 2.11 -19.38 17.19
C ARG A 211 3.08 -18.32 16.72
N ALA A 212 2.90 -17.08 17.18
CA ALA A 212 3.73 -15.93 16.82
C ALA A 212 5.24 -16.14 17.06
N GLU A 213 5.62 -16.85 18.13
CA GLU A 213 7.00 -17.17 18.47
C GLU A 213 7.70 -18.12 17.47
N HIS A 214 6.93 -18.91 16.73
CA HIS A 214 7.46 -19.84 15.74
C HIS A 214 7.89 -19.13 14.42
N ILE A 215 7.49 -17.86 14.25
CA ILE A 215 7.86 -17.12 13.05
C ILE A 215 9.36 -16.81 13.11
N ASN A 216 10.08 -17.44 12.18
CA ASN A 216 11.52 -17.25 11.96
C ASN A 216 11.78 -17.23 10.45
N TRP A 217 11.37 -16.13 9.81
CA TRP A 217 11.48 -15.97 8.36
C TRP A 217 12.75 -15.24 7.97
N HIS A 218 13.00 -15.14 6.68
CA HIS A 218 14.17 -14.48 6.14
C HIS A 218 14.28 -13.02 6.62
N ILE A 219 15.45 -12.67 7.13
CA ILE A 219 15.84 -11.29 7.43
C ILE A 219 16.65 -10.80 6.22
N ASP A 220 16.11 -9.81 5.52
CA ASP A 220 16.70 -9.27 4.32
C ASP A 220 17.88 -8.33 4.62
N ASP A 221 18.85 -8.33 3.70
CA ASP A 221 19.83 -7.27 3.57
C ASP A 221 19.21 -6.12 2.73
N PRO A 222 19.45 -4.85 3.06
CA PRO A 222 18.92 -3.71 2.31
C PRO A 222 19.20 -3.73 0.81
N GLU A 223 20.35 -4.25 0.40
CA GLU A 223 20.76 -4.31 -1.02
C GLU A 223 20.27 -5.57 -1.76
N GLU A 224 19.66 -6.53 -1.07
CA GLU A 224 19.07 -7.68 -1.73
C GLU A 224 17.94 -7.28 -2.67
N LEU A 225 17.93 -7.90 -3.85
CA LEU A 225 16.81 -7.76 -4.78
C LEU A 225 15.57 -8.42 -4.19
N CYS A 226 14.50 -7.67 -4.02
CA CYS A 226 13.24 -8.21 -3.52
C CYS A 226 12.16 -8.34 -4.61
N MET A 227 12.25 -7.56 -5.68
CA MET A 227 11.20 -7.51 -6.69
C MET A 227 11.73 -7.16 -8.08
N LEU A 228 11.11 -7.77 -9.10
CA LEU A 228 11.19 -7.36 -10.49
C LEU A 228 9.82 -6.84 -10.93
N ASN A 229 9.66 -5.53 -11.02
CA ASN A 229 8.40 -4.91 -11.45
C ASN A 229 8.45 -4.53 -12.91
N TYR A 230 7.57 -5.11 -13.73
CA TYR A 230 7.56 -4.89 -15.18
C TYR A 230 6.68 -3.72 -15.57
N THR A 231 7.26 -2.79 -16.31
CA THR A 231 6.55 -1.64 -16.90
C THR A 231 6.33 -1.84 -18.39
N SER A 232 5.22 -1.33 -18.91
CA SER A 232 4.98 -1.28 -20.36
C SER A 232 6.00 -0.33 -20.99
N GLY A 233 7.04 -0.89 -21.60
CA GLY A 233 8.05 -0.11 -22.31
C GLY A 233 7.46 0.60 -23.53
N THR A 234 7.89 1.82 -23.81
CA THR A 234 7.55 2.58 -25.02
C THR A 234 8.02 1.88 -26.32
N THR A 235 8.89 0.88 -26.20
CA THR A 235 9.48 0.10 -27.30
C THR A 235 8.76 -1.24 -27.55
N GLY A 236 7.62 -1.50 -26.89
CA GLY A 236 6.86 -2.75 -27.05
C GLY A 236 7.34 -3.92 -26.18
N PHE A 237 8.54 -3.87 -25.63
CA PHE A 237 9.05 -4.88 -24.69
C PHE A 237 8.91 -4.38 -23.24
N SER A 238 8.36 -5.22 -22.37
CA SER A 238 8.29 -4.93 -20.92
C SER A 238 9.70 -4.89 -20.33
N LYS A 239 10.00 -3.86 -19.55
CA LYS A 239 11.27 -3.71 -18.83
C LYS A 239 11.07 -4.09 -17.37
N GLY A 240 11.89 -5.01 -16.85
CA GLY A 240 11.89 -5.37 -15.43
C GLY A 240 12.72 -4.38 -14.62
N VAL A 241 12.06 -3.59 -13.79
CA VAL A 241 12.72 -2.69 -12.83
C VAL A 241 13.15 -3.51 -11.62
N MET A 242 14.43 -3.47 -11.30
CA MET A 242 15.03 -4.17 -10.16
C MET A 242 14.86 -3.33 -8.89
N ILE A 243 14.09 -3.82 -7.93
CA ILE A 243 13.79 -3.11 -6.69
C ILE A 243 14.47 -3.85 -5.52
N PRO A 244 15.42 -3.22 -4.81
CA PRO A 244 16.01 -3.79 -3.59
C PRO A 244 15.10 -3.55 -2.37
N TYR A 245 15.29 -4.31 -1.29
CA TYR A 245 14.51 -4.15 -0.05
C TYR A 245 14.58 -2.75 0.52
N ARG A 246 15.74 -2.06 0.48
CA ARG A 246 15.88 -0.68 0.98
C ARG A 246 14.91 0.29 0.32
N ALA A 247 14.57 0.07 -0.95
CA ALA A 247 13.65 0.96 -1.66
C ALA A 247 12.20 0.80 -1.19
N LEU A 248 11.76 -0.44 -0.89
CA LEU A 248 10.47 -0.69 -0.25
C LEU A 248 10.46 -0.13 1.17
N CYS A 249 11.54 -0.36 1.93
CA CYS A 249 11.68 0.11 3.30
C CYS A 249 11.55 1.63 3.38
N GLY A 250 12.30 2.36 2.57
CA GLY A 250 12.27 3.84 2.58
C GLY A 250 10.89 4.41 2.27
N ASN A 251 10.15 3.82 1.32
CA ASN A 251 8.79 4.26 1.01
C ASN A 251 7.80 3.96 2.16
N VAL A 252 7.87 2.75 2.71
CA VAL A 252 6.98 2.35 3.81
C VAL A 252 7.28 3.15 5.08
N ASP A 253 8.56 3.37 5.42
CA ASP A 253 8.97 4.20 6.55
C ASP A 253 8.48 5.64 6.42
N PHE A 254 8.67 6.24 5.25
CA PHE A 254 8.15 7.58 4.98
C PHE A 254 6.64 7.66 5.22
N CYS A 255 5.88 6.72 4.66
CA CYS A 255 4.43 6.66 4.85
C CYS A 255 4.05 6.44 6.33
N MET A 256 4.75 5.55 7.04
CA MET A 256 4.52 5.31 8.47
C MET A 256 4.81 6.55 9.31
N MET A 257 5.86 7.31 8.99
CA MET A 257 6.21 8.55 9.69
C MET A 257 5.20 9.66 9.40
N ARG A 258 4.82 9.88 8.15
CA ARG A 258 3.94 11.00 7.75
C ARG A 258 2.48 10.73 8.05
N LEU A 259 1.97 9.56 7.70
CA LEU A 259 0.56 9.19 7.84
C LEU A 259 0.26 8.47 9.15
N GLY A 260 1.20 7.71 9.69
CA GLY A 260 1.03 6.95 10.93
C GLY A 260 0.79 7.81 12.18
N MET A 261 1.13 9.10 12.14
CA MET A 261 0.78 10.04 13.22
C MET A 261 -0.72 10.30 13.31
N TYR A 262 -1.42 10.23 12.19
CA TYR A 262 -2.85 10.56 12.07
C TYR A 262 -3.74 9.33 12.04
N LEU A 263 -3.19 8.20 11.59
CA LEU A 263 -3.92 6.95 11.42
C LEU A 263 -3.58 5.99 12.56
N LEU A 264 -4.59 5.51 13.23
CA LEU A 264 -4.44 4.61 14.39
C LEU A 264 -4.27 3.16 13.94
N LYS A 265 -3.74 2.30 14.82
CA LYS A 265 -3.93 0.83 14.70
C LYS A 265 -5.42 0.55 14.48
N PHE A 266 -5.76 -0.42 13.64
CA PHE A 266 -7.13 -0.74 13.18
C PHE A 266 -7.70 0.23 12.12
N SER A 267 -6.91 1.13 11.56
CA SER A 267 -7.35 1.89 10.39
C SER A 267 -7.74 0.95 9.26
N ARG A 268 -8.74 1.36 8.49
CA ARG A 268 -9.23 0.59 7.34
C ARG A 268 -8.70 1.19 6.06
N MET A 269 -8.28 0.32 5.16
CA MET A 269 -7.85 0.65 3.80
C MET A 269 -8.69 -0.12 2.80
N LEU A 270 -9.16 0.53 1.74
CA LEU A 270 -9.78 -0.14 0.61
C LEU A 270 -8.82 -0.07 -0.58
N SER A 271 -8.28 -1.21 -0.99
CA SER A 271 -7.40 -1.35 -2.13
C SER A 271 -8.20 -1.47 -3.42
N ILE A 272 -8.12 -0.46 -4.27
CA ILE A 272 -8.83 -0.34 -5.54
C ILE A 272 -7.89 -0.25 -6.75
N LEU A 273 -6.63 0.11 -6.52
CA LEU A 273 -5.58 0.14 -7.55
C LEU A 273 -4.98 -1.26 -7.72
N PRO A 274 -4.50 -1.63 -8.92
CA PRO A 274 -3.83 -2.91 -9.11
C PRO A 274 -2.64 -3.08 -8.17
N MET A 275 -2.62 -4.15 -7.36
CA MET A 275 -1.53 -4.43 -6.43
C MET A 275 -0.22 -4.79 -7.14
N ALA A 276 -0.28 -5.21 -8.41
CA ALA A 276 0.91 -5.42 -9.22
C ALA A 276 1.55 -4.11 -9.72
N HIS A 277 0.86 -2.97 -9.60
CA HIS A 277 1.41 -1.65 -9.90
C HIS A 277 2.02 -1.03 -8.65
N MET A 278 3.25 -0.49 -8.74
CA MET A 278 4.01 0.01 -7.58
C MET A 278 3.22 0.98 -6.69
N TYR A 279 2.39 1.85 -7.27
CA TYR A 279 1.59 2.80 -6.50
C TYR A 279 0.57 2.11 -5.59
N GLY A 280 -0.25 1.20 -6.15
CA GLY A 280 -1.19 0.40 -5.35
C GLY A 280 -0.46 -0.51 -4.35
N GLN A 281 0.63 -1.14 -4.79
CA GLN A 281 1.42 -2.05 -3.99
C GLN A 281 2.01 -1.39 -2.74
N ALA A 282 2.73 -0.27 -2.91
CA ALA A 282 3.42 0.38 -1.80
C ALA A 282 2.43 1.09 -0.85
N ILE A 283 1.45 1.82 -1.40
CA ILE A 283 0.63 2.74 -0.60
C ILE A 283 -0.70 2.12 -0.16
N GLU A 284 -1.33 1.25 -0.97
CA GLU A 284 -2.59 0.60 -0.58
C GLU A 284 -2.39 -0.77 0.10
N PHE A 285 -1.20 -1.38 -0.03
CA PHE A 285 -0.95 -2.71 0.51
C PHE A 285 0.19 -2.73 1.54
N LEU A 286 1.44 -2.48 1.12
CA LEU A 286 2.60 -2.71 1.99
C LEU A 286 2.63 -1.76 3.21
N PHE A 287 2.48 -0.45 2.98
CA PHE A 287 2.43 0.51 4.07
C PHE A 287 1.31 0.21 5.08
N PRO A 288 0.03 0.07 4.68
CA PRO A 288 -1.02 -0.20 5.66
C PRO A 288 -0.89 -1.58 6.31
N PHE A 289 -0.43 -2.62 5.60
CA PHE A 289 -0.16 -3.92 6.20
C PHE A 289 0.91 -3.82 7.29
N CYS A 290 2.06 -3.20 7.01
CA CYS A 290 3.14 -3.00 7.98
C CYS A 290 2.75 -2.06 9.13
N SER A 291 1.70 -1.26 8.97
CA SER A 291 1.13 -0.38 10.01
C SER A 291 0.06 -1.06 10.87
N GLY A 292 -0.31 -2.30 10.59
CA GLY A 292 -1.31 -3.03 11.37
C GLY A 292 -2.76 -2.64 11.04
N TYR A 293 -3.03 -2.23 9.80
CA TYR A 293 -4.37 -1.87 9.34
C TYR A 293 -5.15 -3.10 8.89
N HIS A 294 -6.47 -2.94 8.79
CA HIS A 294 -7.35 -3.88 8.15
C HIS A 294 -7.55 -3.48 6.67
N LEU A 295 -7.06 -4.32 5.76
CA LEU A 295 -7.12 -4.09 4.32
C LEU A 295 -8.31 -4.81 3.71
N TYR A 296 -9.05 -4.10 2.87
CA TYR A 296 -10.13 -4.62 2.06
C TYR A 296 -9.74 -4.59 0.59
N PHE A 297 -9.84 -5.71 -0.11
CA PHE A 297 -9.50 -5.84 -1.52
C PHE A 297 -10.76 -5.87 -2.38
N LEU A 298 -10.80 -5.01 -3.40
CA LEU A 298 -11.86 -5.06 -4.38
C LEU A 298 -11.53 -6.14 -5.43
N THR A 299 -12.05 -7.35 -5.20
CA THR A 299 -11.75 -8.55 -6.03
C THR A 299 -12.40 -8.53 -7.41
N ARG A 300 -13.35 -7.60 -7.65
CA ARG A 300 -14.06 -7.42 -8.93
C ARG A 300 -13.49 -6.22 -9.68
N LEU A 301 -13.73 -6.19 -11.00
CA LEU A 301 -13.36 -5.01 -11.80
C LEU A 301 -13.97 -3.74 -11.21
N PRO A 302 -13.14 -2.72 -10.92
CA PRO A 302 -13.60 -1.50 -10.29
C PRO A 302 -14.56 -0.71 -11.19
N SER A 303 -15.84 -0.70 -10.86
CA SER A 303 -16.82 0.21 -11.46
C SER A 303 -17.10 1.38 -10.50
N PRO A 304 -17.49 2.57 -11.00
CA PRO A 304 -17.82 3.71 -10.13
C PRO A 304 -18.90 3.43 -9.09
N SER A 305 -19.87 2.56 -9.43
CA SER A 305 -20.94 2.14 -8.51
C SER A 305 -20.41 1.22 -7.41
N LEU A 306 -19.60 0.22 -7.78
CA LEU A 306 -19.01 -0.73 -6.85
C LEU A 306 -18.03 -0.05 -5.89
N ILE A 307 -17.16 0.84 -6.41
CA ILE A 307 -16.24 1.63 -5.58
C ILE A 307 -17.02 2.47 -4.57
N ALA A 308 -18.07 3.14 -5.00
CA ALA A 308 -18.86 3.99 -4.12
C ALA A 308 -19.65 3.21 -3.05
N GLU A 309 -20.10 2.00 -3.38
CA GLU A 309 -20.71 1.08 -2.40
C GLU A 309 -19.66 0.62 -1.39
N ALA A 310 -18.49 0.20 -1.86
CA ALA A 310 -17.39 -0.22 -1.02
C ALA A 310 -16.90 0.90 -0.09
N PHE A 311 -16.75 2.13 -0.57
CA PHE A 311 -16.41 3.27 0.29
C PHE A 311 -17.44 3.48 1.40
N LYS A 312 -18.73 3.38 1.08
CA LYS A 312 -19.81 3.57 2.06
C LYS A 312 -19.80 2.48 3.14
N GLU A 313 -19.48 1.26 2.79
CA GLU A 313 -19.48 0.10 3.70
C GLU A 313 -18.17 0.00 4.51
N VAL A 314 -17.02 0.12 3.84
CA VAL A 314 -15.69 -0.01 4.46
C VAL A 314 -15.32 1.23 5.27
N LYS A 315 -15.69 2.41 4.77
CA LYS A 315 -15.34 3.72 5.37
C LYS A 315 -13.83 3.83 5.62
N PRO A 316 -13.01 3.81 4.57
CA PRO A 316 -11.55 3.82 4.72
C PRO A 316 -11.08 5.12 5.38
N HIS A 317 -10.04 5.02 6.20
CA HIS A 317 -9.41 6.16 6.86
C HIS A 317 -8.36 6.86 5.98
N LEU A 318 -7.88 6.18 4.95
CA LEU A 318 -7.04 6.73 3.90
C LEU A 318 -7.58 6.26 2.55
N VAL A 319 -7.69 7.19 1.60
CA VAL A 319 -8.10 6.87 0.23
C VAL A 319 -6.96 7.18 -0.71
N VAL A 320 -6.58 6.20 -1.51
CA VAL A 320 -5.57 6.35 -2.57
C VAL A 320 -6.26 6.11 -3.90
N ALA A 321 -6.05 6.99 -4.86
CA ALA A 321 -6.75 6.89 -6.12
C ALA A 321 -5.96 7.48 -7.29
N VAL A 322 -6.38 7.13 -8.50
CA VAL A 322 -5.95 7.83 -9.72
C VAL A 322 -6.96 8.93 -10.08
N PRO A 323 -6.52 9.98 -10.81
CA PRO A 323 -7.38 11.12 -11.18
C PRO A 323 -8.73 10.72 -11.75
N LEU A 324 -8.74 9.72 -12.64
CA LEU A 324 -9.96 9.25 -13.31
C LEU A 324 -11.08 8.83 -12.33
N ILE A 325 -10.71 8.21 -11.20
CA ILE A 325 -11.67 7.77 -10.16
C ILE A 325 -12.25 9.00 -9.47
N ILE A 326 -11.39 9.91 -9.01
CA ILE A 326 -11.79 11.15 -8.32
C ILE A 326 -12.70 12.00 -9.24
N GLU A 327 -12.26 12.22 -10.47
CA GLU A 327 -13.02 13.01 -11.46
C GLU A 327 -14.41 12.42 -11.73
N LYS A 328 -14.52 11.11 -11.89
CA LYS A 328 -15.81 10.44 -12.07
C LYS A 328 -16.73 10.59 -10.86
N ILE A 329 -16.19 10.49 -9.64
CA ILE A 329 -16.97 10.67 -8.41
C ILE A 329 -17.48 12.10 -8.34
N ILE A 330 -16.60 13.10 -8.48
CA ILE A 330 -16.94 14.52 -8.37
C ILE A 330 -17.92 14.93 -9.46
N ARG A 331 -17.63 14.62 -10.74
CA ARG A 331 -18.51 15.01 -11.86
C ARG A 331 -19.89 14.35 -11.82
N LYS A 332 -19.98 13.08 -11.36
CA LYS A 332 -21.28 12.37 -11.35
C LYS A 332 -22.11 12.59 -10.09
N ARG A 333 -21.49 12.81 -8.93
CA ARG A 333 -22.21 12.86 -7.64
C ARG A 333 -22.28 14.25 -7.01
N VAL A 334 -21.25 15.08 -7.23
CA VAL A 334 -21.11 16.37 -6.56
C VAL A 334 -21.55 17.51 -7.49
N PHE A 335 -20.97 17.62 -8.68
CA PHE A 335 -21.27 18.72 -9.61
C PHE A 335 -22.76 18.89 -9.95
N PRO A 336 -23.55 17.83 -10.20
CA PRO A 336 -24.98 18.01 -10.47
C PRO A 336 -25.74 18.68 -9.32
N LYS A 337 -25.29 18.52 -8.09
CA LYS A 337 -25.92 19.12 -6.90
C LYS A 337 -25.54 20.60 -6.74
N ILE A 338 -24.32 21.00 -7.14
CA ILE A 338 -23.82 22.37 -6.96
C ILE A 338 -24.00 23.26 -8.19
N GLN A 339 -24.26 22.68 -9.36
CA GLN A 339 -24.53 23.44 -10.59
C GLN A 339 -25.89 24.15 -10.57
N ASN A 340 -26.73 23.94 -9.56
CA ASN A 340 -27.95 24.67 -9.36
C ASN A 340 -27.67 26.18 -9.16
N ASN A 341 -28.33 27.04 -9.92
CA ASN A 341 -28.15 28.50 -9.89
C ASN A 341 -28.31 29.10 -8.49
N ALA A 342 -29.18 28.53 -7.66
CA ALA A 342 -29.35 28.95 -6.28
C ALA A 342 -28.11 28.70 -5.43
N VAL A 343 -27.43 27.53 -5.60
CA VAL A 343 -26.19 27.19 -4.88
C VAL A 343 -25.04 28.08 -5.34
N LYS A 344 -24.94 28.37 -6.65
CA LYS A 344 -23.94 29.30 -7.18
C LYS A 344 -24.08 30.70 -6.62
N LEU A 345 -25.32 31.18 -6.50
CA LEU A 345 -25.60 32.47 -5.91
C LEU A 345 -25.26 32.52 -4.43
N LEU A 346 -25.60 31.48 -3.68
CA LEU A 346 -25.24 31.35 -2.24
C LEU A 346 -23.74 31.30 -2.01
N MET A 347 -22.98 30.70 -2.91
CA MET A 347 -21.51 30.66 -2.82
C MET A 347 -20.84 32.02 -3.03
N GLN A 348 -21.53 32.98 -3.64
CA GLN A 348 -21.04 34.35 -3.82
C GLN A 348 -21.29 35.25 -2.60
N MET A 349 -22.10 34.81 -1.64
CA MET A 349 -22.46 35.60 -0.44
C MET A 349 -21.45 35.33 0.69
N PRO A 350 -20.63 36.30 1.16
CA PRO A 350 -19.50 36.05 2.07
C PRO A 350 -19.84 35.29 3.35
N VAL A 351 -20.98 35.57 3.98
CA VAL A 351 -21.39 34.93 5.26
C VAL A 351 -22.02 33.55 5.03
N VAL A 352 -22.67 33.33 3.90
CA VAL A 352 -23.38 32.09 3.58
C VAL A 352 -22.45 31.09 2.91
N SER A 353 -21.46 31.60 2.15
CA SER A 353 -20.52 30.79 1.39
C SER A 353 -19.77 29.75 2.26
N LYS A 354 -19.36 30.13 3.47
CA LYS A 354 -18.67 29.21 4.39
C LYS A 354 -19.55 27.99 4.74
N LYS A 355 -20.79 28.20 5.16
CA LYS A 355 -21.72 27.09 5.48
C LYS A 355 -22.06 26.23 4.27
N VAL A 356 -22.14 26.83 3.08
CA VAL A 356 -22.41 26.11 1.84
C VAL A 356 -21.19 25.25 1.48
N LYS A 357 -19.98 25.78 1.56
CA LYS A 357 -18.73 25.04 1.35
C LYS A 357 -18.58 23.87 2.32
N GLU A 358 -18.82 24.11 3.63
CA GLU A 358 -18.80 23.05 4.65
C GLU A 358 -19.80 21.92 4.32
N ARG A 359 -21.01 22.26 3.86
CA ARG A 359 -22.00 21.26 3.46
C ARG A 359 -21.58 20.48 2.21
N ILE A 360 -21.02 21.16 1.21
CA ILE A 360 -20.49 20.52 0.00
C ILE A 360 -19.30 19.59 0.38
N CYS A 361 -18.40 20.07 1.23
CA CYS A 361 -17.30 19.27 1.75
C CYS A 361 -17.81 17.99 2.42
N GLN A 362 -18.83 18.09 3.28
CA GLN A 362 -19.45 16.92 3.91
C GLN A 362 -20.05 15.94 2.89
N GLU A 363 -20.68 16.44 1.83
CA GLU A 363 -21.21 15.58 0.75
C GLU A 363 -20.08 14.85 0.01
N VAL A 364 -18.95 15.52 -0.23
CA VAL A 364 -17.75 14.90 -0.81
C VAL A 364 -17.18 13.85 0.15
N TYR A 365 -17.09 14.15 1.45
CA TYR A 365 -16.66 13.21 2.46
C TYR A 365 -17.51 11.91 2.45
N GLN A 366 -18.83 12.07 2.37
CA GLN A 366 -19.73 10.90 2.30
C GLN A 366 -19.51 10.05 1.03
N ALA A 367 -19.09 10.67 -0.07
CA ALA A 367 -18.77 9.93 -1.30
C ALA A 367 -17.53 9.02 -1.13
N PHE A 368 -16.64 9.34 -0.19
CA PHE A 368 -15.46 8.56 0.19
C PHE A 368 -15.63 7.76 1.50
N GLY A 369 -16.86 7.59 1.98
CA GLY A 369 -17.16 6.80 3.19
C GLY A 369 -17.30 7.64 4.48
N GLY A 370 -16.93 8.91 4.47
CA GLY A 370 -17.15 9.87 5.57
C GLY A 370 -16.13 9.80 6.73
N GLU A 371 -15.09 8.96 6.62
CA GLU A 371 -14.08 8.77 7.68
C GLU A 371 -12.63 8.96 7.18
N ALA A 372 -12.44 9.36 5.91
CA ALA A 372 -11.11 9.52 5.33
C ALA A 372 -10.36 10.70 5.96
N TYR A 373 -9.19 10.46 6.52
CA TYR A 373 -8.27 11.52 6.96
C TYR A 373 -7.75 12.33 5.76
N GLU A 374 -7.39 11.63 4.69
CA GLU A 374 -6.82 12.23 3.50
C GLU A 374 -7.15 11.40 2.25
N VAL A 375 -7.23 12.09 1.11
CA VAL A 375 -7.35 11.49 -0.22
C VAL A 375 -6.08 11.81 -1.01
N ILE A 376 -5.29 10.79 -1.30
CA ILE A 376 -4.02 10.91 -2.05
C ILE A 376 -4.28 10.55 -3.51
N VAL A 377 -3.96 11.45 -4.42
CA VAL A 377 -4.10 11.24 -5.87
C VAL A 377 -2.73 11.12 -6.50
N GLY A 378 -2.52 10.09 -7.32
CA GLY A 378 -1.25 9.86 -7.99
C GLY A 378 -1.39 9.12 -9.31
N GLY A 379 -0.26 8.85 -9.97
CA GLY A 379 -0.19 8.13 -11.23
C GLY A 379 -0.45 8.97 -12.49
N ALA A 380 -1.10 10.13 -12.37
CA ALA A 380 -1.30 11.11 -13.45
C ALA A 380 -1.68 12.48 -12.85
N PRO A 381 -1.56 13.58 -13.61
CA PRO A 381 -2.01 14.90 -13.17
C PRO A 381 -3.53 14.94 -12.93
N LEU A 382 -3.94 15.52 -11.79
CA LEU A 382 -5.36 15.77 -11.51
C LEU A 382 -5.86 16.96 -12.33
N ASN A 383 -7.11 16.90 -12.79
CA ASN A 383 -7.73 18.00 -13.50
C ASN A 383 -7.78 19.27 -12.62
N GLN A 384 -7.22 20.38 -13.11
CA GLN A 384 -7.07 21.63 -12.34
C GLN A 384 -8.39 22.21 -11.83
N GLU A 385 -9.49 22.06 -12.57
CA GLU A 385 -10.82 22.52 -12.12
C GLU A 385 -11.27 21.76 -10.88
N ILE A 386 -11.06 20.44 -10.89
CA ILE A 386 -11.44 19.56 -9.76
C ILE A 386 -10.50 19.79 -8.58
N GLU A 387 -9.20 19.91 -8.82
CA GLU A 387 -8.21 20.20 -7.77
C GLU A 387 -8.56 21.51 -7.04
N LYS A 388 -8.75 22.61 -7.80
CA LYS A 388 -9.15 23.90 -7.23
C LYS A 388 -10.48 23.82 -6.49
N PHE A 389 -11.46 23.12 -7.06
CA PHE A 389 -12.75 22.91 -6.42
C PHE A 389 -12.60 22.21 -5.06
N MET A 390 -11.80 21.12 -4.99
CA MET A 390 -11.59 20.38 -3.75
C MET A 390 -10.88 21.24 -2.68
N MET A 391 -9.90 22.04 -3.08
CA MET A 391 -9.24 22.99 -2.19
C MET A 391 -10.17 24.12 -1.73
N ASP A 392 -11.00 24.63 -2.63
CA ASP A 392 -11.97 25.72 -2.32
C ASP A 392 -13.00 25.32 -1.25
N ILE A 393 -13.29 24.04 -1.11
CA ILE A 393 -14.19 23.50 -0.08
C ILE A 393 -13.45 22.94 1.13
N ASP A 394 -12.15 23.18 1.26
CA ASP A 394 -11.28 22.67 2.33
C ASP A 394 -11.31 21.13 2.47
N PHE A 395 -11.44 20.40 1.35
CA PHE A 395 -11.41 18.94 1.35
C PHE A 395 -9.96 18.41 1.46
N PRO A 396 -9.65 17.41 2.31
CA PRO A 396 -8.30 16.93 2.53
C PRO A 396 -7.80 16.08 1.35
N ILE A 397 -7.36 16.75 0.30
CA ILE A 397 -6.80 16.15 -0.90
C ILE A 397 -5.35 16.57 -1.10
N THR A 398 -4.53 15.65 -1.57
CA THR A 398 -3.16 15.94 -2.01
C THR A 398 -2.83 15.17 -3.29
N VAL A 399 -1.83 15.64 -4.01
CA VAL A 399 -1.32 14.98 -5.21
C VAL A 399 0.12 14.56 -4.94
N GLY A 400 0.40 13.27 -5.06
CA GLY A 400 1.75 12.72 -4.98
C GLY A 400 2.33 12.39 -6.36
N TYR A 401 3.65 12.36 -6.45
CA TYR A 401 4.39 12.00 -7.66
C TYR A 401 5.35 10.86 -7.38
N GLY A 402 5.42 9.92 -8.31
CA GLY A 402 6.34 8.80 -8.23
C GLY A 402 6.48 8.04 -9.54
N THR A 403 7.45 7.13 -9.59
CA THR A 403 7.71 6.22 -10.70
C THR A 403 8.05 4.84 -10.17
N THR A 404 7.90 3.82 -11.01
CA THR A 404 8.23 2.43 -10.63
C THR A 404 9.69 2.30 -10.19
N GLU A 405 10.60 3.02 -10.87
CA GLU A 405 12.04 3.01 -10.60
C GLU A 405 12.41 3.59 -9.21
N CYS A 406 11.49 4.31 -8.58
CA CYS A 406 11.66 4.93 -7.25
C CYS A 406 10.85 4.23 -6.13
N ALA A 407 10.17 3.14 -6.41
CA ALA A 407 9.49 2.21 -5.51
C ALA A 407 8.33 2.74 -4.62
N PRO A 408 7.40 3.62 -5.01
CA PRO A 408 7.38 4.51 -6.16
C PRO A 408 7.60 5.99 -5.83
N LEU A 409 7.50 6.43 -4.55
CA LEU A 409 7.22 7.80 -4.15
C LEU A 409 8.46 8.70 -4.27
N ILE A 410 8.31 9.83 -4.94
CA ILE A 410 9.35 10.85 -5.12
C ILE A 410 8.96 12.15 -4.39
N ALA A 411 7.69 12.56 -4.50
CA ALA A 411 7.23 13.80 -3.91
C ALA A 411 5.82 13.65 -3.32
N TYR A 412 5.63 14.28 -2.16
CA TYR A 412 4.38 14.30 -1.43
C TYR A 412 4.36 15.47 -0.45
N SER A 413 3.20 16.04 -0.18
CA SER A 413 2.93 16.91 0.96
C SER A 413 1.59 16.51 1.61
N ASP A 414 1.51 16.64 2.94
CA ASP A 414 0.23 16.54 3.66
C ASP A 414 -0.77 17.53 3.05
N TYR A 415 -2.05 17.21 3.02
CA TYR A 415 -3.08 18.06 2.43
C TYR A 415 -3.11 19.48 3.01
N LYS A 416 -2.63 19.69 4.24
CA LYS A 416 -2.55 21.01 4.90
C LYS A 416 -1.49 21.91 4.28
N ASP A 417 -0.44 21.30 3.73
CA ASP A 417 0.70 21.99 3.11
C ASP A 417 0.68 21.86 1.59
N PHE A 418 -0.37 21.25 1.04
CA PHE A 418 -0.51 21.03 -0.39
C PHE A 418 -0.77 22.34 -1.14
N VAL A 419 -0.02 22.57 -2.21
CA VAL A 419 -0.15 23.72 -3.10
C VAL A 419 -0.68 23.28 -4.46
N SER A 420 -1.75 23.89 -4.94
CA SER A 420 -2.36 23.56 -6.23
C SER A 420 -1.35 23.64 -7.38
N GLY A 421 -1.37 22.63 -8.23
CA GLY A 421 -0.44 22.49 -9.36
C GLY A 421 0.94 21.97 -8.97
N SER A 422 1.18 21.58 -7.71
CA SER A 422 2.40 20.91 -7.28
C SER A 422 2.15 19.42 -7.04
N CYS A 423 3.24 18.65 -6.87
CA CYS A 423 3.19 17.27 -6.39
C CYS A 423 3.72 17.15 -4.95
N GLY A 424 3.87 18.27 -4.26
CA GLY A 424 4.47 18.32 -2.93
C GLY A 424 5.99 18.47 -2.93
N GLN A 425 6.58 18.24 -1.77
CA GLN A 425 8.02 18.28 -1.54
C GLN A 425 8.64 16.91 -1.82
N THR A 426 9.94 16.89 -2.15
CA THR A 426 10.71 15.66 -2.25
C THR A 426 10.64 14.91 -0.92
N VAL A 427 10.33 13.60 -0.98
CA VAL A 427 10.26 12.76 0.22
C VAL A 427 11.64 12.54 0.82
N ASP A 428 11.68 12.24 2.12
CA ASP A 428 12.91 11.96 2.83
C ASP A 428 13.67 10.80 2.12
N HIS A 429 15.00 10.88 2.08
CA HIS A 429 15.89 9.92 1.41
C HIS A 429 15.83 9.92 -0.13
N MET A 430 15.19 10.91 -0.75
CA MET A 430 15.21 11.10 -2.20
C MET A 430 15.94 12.38 -2.58
N GLU A 431 16.76 12.32 -3.64
CA GLU A 431 17.36 13.48 -4.27
C GLU A 431 16.73 13.72 -5.64
N VAL A 432 16.31 14.96 -5.88
CA VAL A 432 15.73 15.37 -7.16
C VAL A 432 16.60 16.47 -7.78
N LYS A 433 17.07 16.23 -9.01
CA LYS A 433 17.82 17.21 -9.79
C LYS A 433 17.10 17.52 -11.09
N ILE A 434 16.82 18.80 -11.31
CA ILE A 434 16.29 19.27 -12.60
C ILE A 434 17.47 19.51 -13.53
N LEU A 435 17.55 18.75 -14.61
CA LEU A 435 18.56 18.92 -15.64
C LEU A 435 17.98 19.84 -16.73
N SER A 436 18.30 21.12 -16.67
CA SER A 436 17.92 22.06 -17.73
C SER A 436 19.17 22.51 -18.51
N ASN A 437 19.37 21.96 -19.71
CA ASN A 437 20.20 22.57 -20.71
C ASN A 437 19.38 23.21 -21.85
N ASN A 438 18.04 23.17 -21.77
CA ASN A 438 17.16 23.76 -22.76
C ASN A 438 15.81 24.10 -22.12
N PRO A 439 15.30 25.34 -22.21
CA PRO A 439 14.00 25.71 -21.62
C PRO A 439 12.79 24.92 -22.15
N SER A 440 12.93 24.20 -23.25
CA SER A 440 11.86 23.40 -23.88
C SER A 440 11.84 21.92 -23.48
N THR A 441 12.83 21.44 -22.72
CA THR A 441 12.89 20.04 -22.28
C THR A 441 13.43 19.97 -20.84
N ASN A 442 12.54 20.18 -19.86
CA ASN A 442 12.85 19.87 -18.47
C ASN A 442 12.78 18.37 -18.27
N SER A 443 13.91 17.69 -18.27
CA SER A 443 13.98 16.31 -17.79
C SER A 443 14.29 16.31 -16.29
N ILE A 444 13.51 15.55 -15.54
CA ILE A 444 13.75 15.32 -14.11
C ILE A 444 14.61 14.05 -14.00
N SER A 445 15.79 14.15 -13.40
CA SER A 445 16.57 12.99 -12.99
C SER A 445 16.34 12.73 -11.51
N THR A 446 15.90 11.51 -11.19
CA THR A 446 15.73 11.04 -9.82
C THR A 446 16.78 10.00 -9.51
N LYS A 447 17.37 10.06 -8.33
CA LYS A 447 18.31 9.06 -7.83
C LYS A 447 17.75 8.51 -6.51
N ALA A 448 17.57 7.21 -6.46
CA ALA A 448 17.30 6.56 -5.18
C ALA A 448 18.50 6.72 -4.25
N PRO A 449 18.32 6.76 -2.94
CA PRO A 449 19.42 6.91 -1.99
C PRO A 449 20.46 5.80 -2.20
N THR A 450 21.71 6.23 -2.24
CA THR A 450 22.89 5.33 -2.25
C THR A 450 23.12 4.78 -0.86
#